data_f1d6ccc9d302d089309fb3baaf9eb634
#
_entry.id   f1d6ccc9d302d089309fb3baaf9eb634
#
_cell.length_a   1.000
_cell.length_b   1.000
_cell.length_c   1.000
_cell.angle_alpha   90.00
_cell.angle_beta   90.00
_cell.angle_gamma   90.00
#
_symmetry.space_group_name_H-M   'P 1'
#
loop_
_entity.id
_entity.type
_entity.pdbx_description
1 polymer ?
#
loop_
_entity_poly.entity_id
_entity_poly.type
_entity_poly.pdbx_seq_one_letter_code
_entity_poly.pdbx_strand_id
1 'polypeptide(L)'
;MSDDMMMMDGMAAMDMAMMQACMDACAACEQACTVCSTQLMDCATSCMNCADMCGTMMRTMLRMQGMTPPVMMAMLDACIAMCQMCEDECRAHAEMSPVCAMCADACRACMEACMAMKTAMMA
;
A
#
# COMPACT_ATOMS: atom_id res chain seq x y z
N MET A 1 34.07 -3.18 11.39
CA MET A 1 33.00 -2.75 12.30
C MET A 1 32.38 -1.44 11.88
N SER A 2 33.18 -0.41 11.63
CA SER A 2 32.64 0.90 11.19
C SER A 2 31.99 0.82 9.79
N ASP A 3 32.52 -0.01 8.88
CA ASP A 3 31.97 -0.18 7.55
C ASP A 3 30.59 -0.86 7.59
N ASP A 4 30.45 -1.86 8.47
CA ASP A 4 29.15 -2.55 8.65
C ASP A 4 28.10 -1.59 9.23
N MET A 5 28.51 -0.74 10.16
CA MET A 5 27.61 0.26 10.73
C MET A 5 27.20 1.32 9.71
N MET A 6 28.14 1.76 8.86
CA MET A 6 27.83 2.71 7.79
C MET A 6 26.91 2.12 6.75
N MET A 7 27.08 0.84 6.39
CA MET A 7 26.18 0.15 5.48
C MET A 7 24.79 -0.01 6.08
N MET A 8 24.71 -0.36 7.37
CA MET A 8 23.44 -0.48 8.06
C MET A 8 22.72 0.87 8.15
N ASP A 9 23.43 1.95 8.42
CA ASP A 9 22.85 3.30 8.47
C ASP A 9 22.34 3.72 7.09
N GLY A 10 23.10 3.43 6.02
CA GLY A 10 22.67 3.71 4.65
C GLY A 10 21.46 2.92 4.23
N MET A 11 21.42 1.63 4.57
CA MET A 11 20.27 0.76 4.29
C MET A 11 19.06 1.18 5.11
N ALA A 12 19.26 1.54 6.38
CA ALA A 12 18.18 2.03 7.24
C ALA A 12 17.58 3.31 6.69
N ALA A 13 18.41 4.23 6.19
CA ALA A 13 17.93 5.48 5.60
C ALA A 13 17.14 5.24 4.31
N MET A 14 17.60 4.32 3.45
CA MET A 14 16.87 3.91 2.25
C MET A 14 15.55 3.23 2.60
N ASP A 15 15.59 2.31 3.58
CA ASP A 15 14.42 1.61 4.06
C ASP A 15 13.39 2.58 4.64
N MET A 16 13.84 3.59 5.36
CA MET A 16 12.96 4.61 5.92
C MET A 16 12.29 5.43 4.84
N ALA A 17 13.02 5.81 3.79
CA ALA A 17 12.45 6.55 2.66
C ALA A 17 11.42 5.71 1.91
N MET A 18 11.71 4.44 1.68
CA MET A 18 10.78 3.51 1.04
C MET A 18 9.56 3.24 1.91
N MET A 19 9.77 3.09 3.22
CA MET A 19 8.68 2.91 4.17
C MET A 19 7.76 4.13 4.18
N GLN A 20 8.34 5.33 4.18
CA GLN A 20 7.55 6.56 4.15
C GLN A 20 6.75 6.65 2.86
N ALA A 21 7.36 6.34 1.71
CA ALA A 21 6.65 6.34 0.43
C ALA A 21 5.51 5.33 0.43
N CYS A 22 5.74 4.15 0.99
CA CYS A 22 4.72 3.10 1.08
C CYS A 22 3.59 3.51 2.03
N MET A 23 3.92 4.08 3.19
CA MET A 23 2.92 4.59 4.14
C MET A 23 2.06 5.69 3.52
N ASP A 24 2.69 6.62 2.81
CA ASP A 24 1.97 7.71 2.16
C ASP A 24 1.02 7.19 1.08
N ALA A 25 1.48 6.23 0.28
CA ALA A 25 0.66 5.62 -0.76
C ALA A 25 -0.50 4.81 -0.15
N CYS A 26 -0.26 4.09 0.94
CA CYS A 26 -1.30 3.35 1.66
C CYS A 26 -2.33 4.31 2.26
N ALA A 27 -1.89 5.41 2.84
CA ALA A 27 -2.79 6.42 3.41
C ALA A 27 -3.66 7.06 2.33
N ALA A 28 -3.06 7.42 1.20
CA ALA A 28 -3.80 7.98 0.06
C ALA A 28 -4.82 6.98 -0.50
N CYS A 29 -4.43 5.71 -0.59
CA CYS A 29 -5.30 4.64 -1.06
C CYS A 29 -6.47 4.41 -0.09
N GLU A 30 -6.21 4.41 1.21
CA GLU A 30 -7.25 4.30 2.23
C GLU A 30 -8.30 5.40 2.05
N GLN A 31 -7.84 6.64 1.88
CA GLN A 31 -8.73 7.78 1.71
C GLN A 31 -9.54 7.65 0.42
N ALA A 32 -8.89 7.36 -0.69
CA ALA A 32 -9.55 7.24 -1.99
C ALA A 32 -10.57 6.10 -1.99
N CYS A 33 -10.22 4.95 -1.44
CA CYS A 33 -11.11 3.80 -1.36
C CYS A 33 -12.30 4.07 -0.44
N THR A 34 -12.08 4.78 0.67
CA THR A 34 -13.16 5.15 1.58
C THR A 34 -14.17 6.05 0.87
N VAL A 35 -13.68 7.09 0.19
CA VAL A 35 -14.55 7.99 -0.57
C VAL A 35 -15.30 7.24 -1.67
N CYS A 36 -14.59 6.39 -2.42
CA CYS A 36 -15.20 5.62 -3.51
C CYS A 36 -16.30 4.70 -2.99
N SER A 37 -16.10 4.08 -1.82
CA SER A 37 -17.09 3.17 -1.23
C SER A 37 -18.42 3.87 -0.91
N THR A 38 -18.37 5.18 -0.64
CA THR A 38 -19.59 5.94 -0.31
C THR A 38 -20.54 6.11 -1.50
N GLN A 39 -20.08 5.86 -2.72
CA GLN A 39 -20.94 5.92 -3.90
C GLN A 39 -21.92 4.75 -3.98
N LEU A 40 -21.71 3.69 -3.17
CA LEU A 40 -22.55 2.49 -3.12
C LEU A 40 -22.68 1.80 -4.48
N MET A 41 -21.61 1.83 -5.26
CA MET A 41 -21.51 1.09 -6.53
C MET A 41 -21.06 -0.35 -6.27
N ASP A 42 -21.00 -1.16 -7.32
CA ASP A 42 -20.60 -2.57 -7.22
C ASP A 42 -19.20 -2.75 -6.62
N CYS A 43 -18.33 -1.76 -6.75
CA CYS A 43 -16.98 -1.79 -6.19
C CYS A 43 -16.92 -1.42 -4.70
N ALA A 44 -18.05 -1.07 -4.06
CA ALA A 44 -18.04 -0.55 -2.70
C ALA A 44 -17.38 -1.50 -1.70
N THR A 45 -17.72 -2.80 -1.76
CA THR A 45 -17.15 -3.79 -0.83
C THR A 45 -15.64 -3.94 -1.02
N SER A 46 -15.18 -4.01 -2.27
CA SER A 46 -13.73 -4.07 -2.56
C SER A 46 -13.02 -2.81 -2.09
N CYS A 47 -13.63 -1.65 -2.29
CA CYS A 47 -13.08 -0.38 -1.81
C CYS A 47 -12.95 -0.36 -0.29
N MET A 48 -13.98 -0.83 0.43
CA MET A 48 -13.94 -0.89 1.90
C MET A 48 -12.86 -1.84 2.39
N ASN A 49 -12.77 -3.02 1.79
CA ASN A 49 -11.75 -4.01 2.16
C ASN A 49 -10.35 -3.49 1.85
N CYS A 50 -10.16 -2.83 0.71
CA CYS A 50 -8.89 -2.25 0.34
C CYS A 50 -8.49 -1.11 1.30
N ALA A 51 -9.45 -0.26 1.67
CA ALA A 51 -9.23 0.81 2.65
C ALA A 51 -8.76 0.24 3.98
N ASP A 52 -9.41 -0.82 4.47
CA ASP A 52 -9.04 -1.47 5.74
C ASP A 52 -7.63 -2.07 5.65
N MET A 53 -7.30 -2.73 4.56
CA MET A 53 -5.97 -3.31 4.36
C MET A 53 -4.89 -2.23 4.32
N CYS A 54 -5.12 -1.17 3.56
CA CYS A 54 -4.15 -0.07 3.42
C CYS A 54 -3.94 0.66 4.74
N GLY A 55 -5.02 0.89 5.49
CA GLY A 55 -4.93 1.51 6.81
C GLY A 55 -4.15 0.64 7.79
N THR A 56 -4.41 -0.68 7.79
CA THR A 56 -3.67 -1.63 8.61
C THR A 56 -2.19 -1.65 8.22
N MET A 57 -1.90 -1.64 6.93
CA MET A 57 -0.53 -1.62 6.41
C MET A 57 0.23 -0.41 6.90
N MET A 58 -0.38 0.77 6.78
CA MET A 58 0.22 2.03 7.24
C MET A 58 0.49 1.99 8.74
N ARG A 59 -0.48 1.60 9.55
CA ARG A 59 -0.34 1.57 11.00
C ARG A 59 0.72 0.55 11.44
N THR A 60 0.77 -0.58 10.77
CA THR A 60 1.76 -1.62 11.07
C THR A 60 3.17 -1.15 10.75
N MET A 61 3.35 -0.40 9.66
CA MET A 61 4.65 0.17 9.32
C MET A 61 5.14 1.18 10.36
N LEU A 62 4.22 1.90 10.99
CA LEU A 62 4.56 2.82 12.07
C LEU A 62 5.08 2.08 13.32
N ARG A 63 4.81 0.78 13.44
CA ARG A 63 5.17 -0.05 14.59
C ARG A 63 6.12 -1.18 14.19
N MET A 64 7.09 -0.88 13.33
CA MET A 64 7.96 -1.90 12.73
C MET A 64 8.80 -2.72 13.69
N GLN A 65 9.03 -2.24 14.92
CA GLN A 65 9.98 -2.87 15.83
C GLN A 65 9.62 -4.29 16.25
N GLY A 66 8.39 -4.73 16.08
CA GLY A 66 7.99 -6.10 16.40
C GLY A 66 7.77 -6.97 15.18
N MET A 67 8.04 -6.45 13.98
CA MET A 67 7.72 -7.14 12.74
C MET A 67 8.90 -7.97 12.25
N THR A 68 8.65 -9.24 11.96
CA THR A 68 9.64 -10.09 11.30
C THR A 68 9.52 -9.90 9.78
N PRO A 69 10.63 -10.09 9.04
CA PRO A 69 10.56 -10.01 7.58
C PRO A 69 9.49 -10.92 6.95
N PRO A 70 9.31 -12.18 7.35
CA PRO A 70 8.25 -13.01 6.77
C PRO A 70 6.85 -12.45 6.97
N VAL A 71 6.57 -11.87 8.14
CA VAL A 71 5.25 -11.26 8.41
C VAL A 71 5.05 -10.04 7.53
N MET A 72 6.06 -9.17 7.44
CA MET A 72 5.99 -7.98 6.59
C MET A 72 5.77 -8.36 5.12
N MET A 73 6.49 -9.38 4.63
CA MET A 73 6.35 -9.87 3.25
C MET A 73 4.93 -10.37 2.99
N ALA A 74 4.36 -11.12 3.93
CA ALA A 74 2.98 -11.62 3.80
C ALA A 74 1.97 -10.47 3.76
N MET A 75 2.18 -9.45 4.58
CA MET A 75 1.30 -8.28 4.59
C MET A 75 1.40 -7.48 3.29
N LEU A 76 2.62 -7.30 2.78
CA LEU A 76 2.83 -6.61 1.49
C LEU A 76 2.12 -7.37 0.37
N ASP A 77 2.25 -8.70 0.34
CA ASP A 77 1.58 -9.52 -0.66
C ASP A 77 0.06 -9.39 -0.58
N ALA A 78 -0.50 -9.40 0.63
CA ALA A 78 -1.93 -9.24 0.83
C ALA A 78 -2.40 -7.85 0.38
N CYS A 79 -1.64 -6.81 0.70
CA CYS A 79 -1.97 -5.44 0.30
C CYS A 79 -1.93 -5.29 -1.22
N ILE A 80 -0.91 -5.84 -1.86
CA ILE A 80 -0.77 -5.83 -3.33
C ILE A 80 -1.98 -6.50 -3.97
N ALA A 81 -2.34 -7.69 -3.50
CA ALA A 81 -3.48 -8.44 -4.04
C ALA A 81 -4.80 -7.69 -3.87
N MET A 82 -5.01 -7.10 -2.70
CA MET A 82 -6.23 -6.33 -2.40
C MET A 82 -6.32 -5.08 -3.27
N CYS A 83 -5.20 -4.37 -3.45
CA CYS A 83 -5.15 -3.19 -4.30
C CYS A 83 -5.41 -3.55 -5.76
N GLN A 84 -4.88 -4.69 -6.24
CA GLN A 84 -5.10 -5.13 -7.61
C GLN A 84 -6.58 -5.41 -7.86
N MET A 85 -7.23 -6.12 -6.94
CA MET A 85 -8.65 -6.44 -7.06
C MET A 85 -9.49 -5.15 -7.08
N CYS A 86 -9.19 -4.22 -6.18
CA CYS A 86 -9.91 -2.95 -6.09
C CYS A 86 -9.68 -2.10 -7.34
N GLU A 87 -8.43 -2.04 -7.83
CA GLU A 87 -8.13 -1.32 -9.08
C GLU A 87 -8.95 -1.85 -10.23
N ASP A 88 -8.99 -3.18 -10.41
CA ASP A 88 -9.70 -3.79 -11.52
C ASP A 88 -11.19 -3.45 -11.49
N GLU A 89 -11.81 -3.52 -10.32
CA GLU A 89 -13.23 -3.21 -10.18
C GLU A 89 -13.51 -1.71 -10.39
N CYS A 90 -12.65 -0.84 -9.87
CA CYS A 90 -12.80 0.61 -10.06
C CYS A 90 -12.57 1.01 -11.52
N ARG A 91 -11.62 0.37 -12.22
CA ARG A 91 -11.41 0.63 -13.65
C ARG A 91 -12.63 0.32 -14.49
N ALA A 92 -13.41 -0.70 -14.10
CA ALA A 92 -14.65 -1.04 -14.80
C ALA A 92 -15.68 0.08 -14.75
N HIS A 93 -15.60 0.97 -13.75
CA HIS A 93 -16.52 2.09 -13.55
C HIS A 93 -15.88 3.46 -13.80
N ALA A 94 -14.60 3.50 -14.22
CA ALA A 94 -13.83 4.75 -14.32
C ALA A 94 -14.43 5.76 -15.31
N GLU A 95 -15.05 5.27 -16.38
CA GLU A 95 -15.67 6.16 -17.38
C GLU A 95 -16.92 6.83 -16.86
N MET A 96 -17.61 6.21 -15.91
CA MET A 96 -18.86 6.73 -15.34
C MET A 96 -18.63 7.54 -14.06
N SER A 97 -17.48 7.37 -13.40
CA SER A 97 -17.22 7.99 -12.12
C SER A 97 -15.78 8.47 -12.03
N PRO A 98 -15.55 9.80 -11.95
CA PRO A 98 -14.20 10.33 -11.69
C PRO A 98 -13.62 9.83 -10.37
N VAL A 99 -14.47 9.55 -9.38
CA VAL A 99 -14.04 9.04 -8.08
C VAL A 99 -13.51 7.61 -8.24
N CYS A 100 -14.17 6.77 -9.04
CA CYS A 100 -13.67 5.43 -9.34
C CYS A 100 -12.33 5.49 -10.07
N ALA A 101 -12.17 6.40 -11.02
CA ALA A 101 -10.90 6.61 -11.72
C ALA A 101 -9.79 7.01 -10.74
N MET A 102 -10.07 7.94 -9.84
CA MET A 102 -9.13 8.38 -8.81
C MET A 102 -8.75 7.23 -7.87
N CYS A 103 -9.74 6.44 -7.45
CA CYS A 103 -9.52 5.29 -6.58
C CYS A 103 -8.64 4.24 -7.26
N ALA A 104 -8.90 3.95 -8.54
CA ALA A 104 -8.08 3.02 -9.31
C ALA A 104 -6.63 3.48 -9.39
N ASP A 105 -6.41 4.78 -9.62
CA ASP A 105 -5.06 5.36 -9.67
C ASP A 105 -4.36 5.24 -8.31
N ALA A 106 -5.08 5.50 -7.21
CA ALA A 106 -4.52 5.37 -5.87
C ALA A 106 -4.18 3.92 -5.53
N CYS A 107 -5.01 2.96 -5.93
CA CYS A 107 -4.74 1.53 -5.77
C CYS A 107 -3.47 1.12 -6.52
N ARG A 108 -3.31 1.60 -7.75
CA ARG A 108 -2.12 1.33 -8.55
C ARG A 108 -0.86 1.89 -7.90
N ALA A 109 -0.91 3.13 -7.44
CA ALA A 109 0.23 3.76 -6.77
C ALA A 109 0.61 3.02 -5.48
N CYS A 110 -0.38 2.60 -4.69
CA CYS A 110 -0.15 1.83 -3.48
C CYS A 110 0.48 0.48 -3.79
N MET A 111 -0.03 -0.22 -4.80
CA MET A 111 0.50 -1.51 -5.23
C MET A 111 1.96 -1.38 -5.67
N GLU A 112 2.28 -0.37 -6.46
CA GLU A 112 3.65 -0.13 -6.93
C GLU A 112 4.60 0.18 -5.76
N ALA A 113 4.15 0.98 -4.79
CA ALA A 113 4.96 1.29 -3.60
C ALA A 113 5.21 0.05 -2.75
N CYS A 114 4.20 -0.80 -2.57
CA CYS A 114 4.34 -2.07 -1.85
C CYS A 114 5.28 -3.03 -2.59
N MET A 115 5.19 -3.09 -3.91
CA MET A 115 6.07 -3.93 -4.73
C MET A 115 7.53 -3.47 -4.64
N ALA A 116 7.76 -2.15 -4.67
CA ALA A 116 9.10 -1.58 -4.52
C ALA A 116 9.70 -1.94 -3.16
N MET A 117 8.91 -1.84 -2.09
CA MET A 117 9.36 -2.20 -0.75
C MET A 117 9.66 -3.70 -0.65
N LYS A 118 8.80 -4.53 -1.23
CA LYS A 118 9.01 -5.98 -1.25
C LYS A 118 10.31 -6.33 -1.97
N THR A 119 10.57 -5.72 -3.13
CA THR A 119 11.79 -5.93 -3.90
C THR A 119 13.03 -5.53 -3.08
N ALA A 120 12.98 -4.41 -2.39
CA ALA A 120 14.07 -3.96 -1.54
C ALA A 120 14.35 -4.94 -0.40
N MET A 121 13.31 -5.54 0.19
CA MET A 121 13.46 -6.52 1.26
C MET A 121 14.05 -7.84 0.77
N MET A 122 13.87 -8.16 -0.50
CA MET A 122 14.41 -9.38 -1.11
C MET A 122 15.87 -9.24 -1.55
N ALA A 123 16.38 -8.02 -1.65
CA ALA A 123 17.75 -7.76 -2.13
C ALA A 123 18.84 -7.99 -1.04
#